data_bec4df18aaaa07786f97533ecb8485e4
#
_entry.id   bec4df18aaaa07786f97533ecb8485e4
#
_cell.length_a   1.000
_cell.length_b   1.000
_cell.length_c   1.000
_cell.angle_alpha   90.00
_cell.angle_beta   90.00
_cell.angle_gamma   90.00
#
_symmetry.space_group_name_H-M   'P 1'
#
loop_
_entity.id
_entity.type
_entity.pdbx_description
1 polymer ?
#
loop_
_entity_poly.entity_id
_entity_poly.type
_entity_poly.pdbx_seq_one_letter_code
_entity_poly.pdbx_strand_id
1 'polypeptide(L)'
;MRGLYYFVVKPVESRYNNIKKIGDKSLITNTENFTHQNVNRNAIVISTPKDIKTNIKPGDEIIVHHNVFRRWKDIRGIEQNSKGYFEEDKYFVQLDQIYLYKQNNQWKSINDYCFIKPIYAIDSFSVEKEEPLIGVLKYTNNSKELEQLNVNDLVGFVPRSEYEFIINNERLYRVLTKAITIKYEYQGKEKEYNPSWL
;
A
#
# COMPACT_ATOMS: atom_id res chain seq x y z
N MET A 1 6.78 17.13 19.47
CA MET A 1 6.51 17.77 18.16
C MET A 1 5.09 17.44 17.75
N ARG A 2 4.32 18.38 17.21
CA ARG A 2 2.95 18.15 16.72
C ARG A 2 2.78 18.87 15.38
N GLY A 3 2.40 18.13 14.34
CA GLY A 3 2.12 18.72 13.02
C GLY A 3 0.87 19.60 13.06
N LEU A 4 0.83 20.64 12.25
CA LEU A 4 -0.39 21.44 12.07
C LEU A 4 -1.28 20.80 10.99
N TYR A 5 -0.71 20.56 9.81
CA TYR A 5 -1.44 20.08 8.62
C TYR A 5 -0.94 18.73 8.12
N TYR A 6 0.23 18.26 8.57
CA TYR A 6 0.86 17.04 8.10
C TYR A 6 1.05 16.05 9.23
N PHE A 7 0.99 14.77 8.90
CA PHE A 7 1.51 13.72 9.77
C PHE A 7 3.02 13.81 9.78
N VAL A 8 3.63 13.51 10.93
CA VAL A 8 5.05 13.24 11.04
C VAL A 8 5.22 11.75 11.21
N VAL A 9 5.99 11.14 10.32
CA VAL A 9 6.18 9.69 10.29
C VAL A 9 7.65 9.32 10.18
N LYS A 10 7.99 8.09 10.53
CA LYS A 10 9.29 7.49 10.26
C LYS A 10 9.09 6.17 9.48
N PRO A 11 10.05 5.76 8.63
CA PRO A 11 9.98 4.45 7.99
C PRO A 11 10.06 3.34 9.04
N VAL A 12 9.41 2.21 8.77
CA VAL A 12 9.65 0.97 9.51
C VAL A 12 10.98 0.41 9.01
N GLU A 13 11.95 0.24 9.93
CA GLU A 13 13.32 -0.18 9.63
C GLU A 13 14.08 0.83 8.78
N SER A 14 14.14 0.65 7.46
CA SER A 14 14.89 1.51 6.52
C SER A 14 14.02 2.10 5.43
N ARG A 15 14.54 3.13 4.74
CA ARG A 15 13.84 3.80 3.60
C ARG A 15 13.66 2.89 2.39
N TYR A 16 14.49 1.83 2.26
CA TYR A 16 14.51 0.95 1.11
C TYR A 16 14.54 -0.51 1.54
N ASN A 17 13.76 -1.34 0.88
CA ASN A 17 13.69 -2.79 1.09
C ASN A 17 14.74 -3.51 0.22
N ASN A 18 15.98 -3.04 0.23
CA ASN A 18 17.08 -3.58 -0.57
C ASN A 18 18.04 -4.47 0.22
N ILE A 19 17.75 -4.74 1.48
CA ILE A 19 18.54 -5.60 2.34
C ILE A 19 17.67 -6.74 2.84
N LYS A 20 18.06 -7.98 2.52
CA LYS A 20 17.42 -9.18 3.04
C LYS A 20 18.32 -9.82 4.11
N LYS A 21 17.80 -10.02 5.31
CA LYS A 21 18.50 -10.75 6.37
C LYS A 21 18.25 -12.25 6.20
N ILE A 22 19.33 -13.03 6.15
CA ILE A 22 19.29 -14.50 6.11
C ILE A 22 20.17 -14.99 7.28
N GLY A 23 19.52 -15.38 8.37
CA GLY A 23 20.23 -15.63 9.65
C GLY A 23 20.96 -14.38 10.12
N ASP A 24 22.23 -14.52 10.48
CA ASP A 24 23.08 -13.40 10.94
C ASP A 24 23.70 -12.57 9.80
N LYS A 25 23.43 -12.92 8.54
CA LYS A 25 24.01 -12.24 7.38
C LYS A 25 22.99 -11.32 6.73
N SER A 26 23.45 -10.14 6.33
CA SER A 26 22.68 -9.18 5.52
C SER A 26 23.10 -9.28 4.07
N LEU A 27 22.15 -9.58 3.18
CA LEU A 27 22.35 -9.63 1.75
C LEU A 27 21.74 -8.37 1.12
N ILE A 28 22.53 -7.62 0.38
CA ILE A 28 22.03 -6.52 -0.46
C ILE A 28 21.44 -7.16 -1.71
N THR A 29 20.11 -7.09 -1.84
CA THR A 29 19.38 -7.69 -2.95
C THR A 29 19.35 -6.81 -4.18
N ASN A 30 19.47 -5.49 -4.00
CA ASN A 30 19.51 -4.52 -5.09
C ASN A 30 20.28 -3.28 -4.65
N THR A 31 21.14 -2.78 -5.54
CA THR A 31 21.89 -1.52 -5.34
C THR A 31 21.17 -0.29 -5.90
N GLU A 32 20.06 -0.47 -6.61
CA GLU A 32 19.26 0.62 -7.15
C GLU A 32 18.40 1.29 -6.08
N ASN A 33 18.90 2.37 -5.51
CA ASN A 33 18.16 3.17 -4.52
C ASN A 33 17.11 4.12 -5.12
N PHE A 34 16.97 4.14 -6.45
CA PHE A 34 16.07 5.10 -7.13
C PHE A 34 14.78 4.48 -7.67
N THR A 35 14.72 3.15 -7.73
CA THR A 35 13.55 2.42 -8.21
C THR A 35 12.43 2.49 -7.18
N HIS A 36 11.26 2.96 -7.57
CA HIS A 36 10.10 3.09 -6.69
C HIS A 36 9.61 1.75 -6.10
N GLN A 37 9.94 0.64 -6.75
CA GLN A 37 9.60 -0.71 -6.29
C GLN A 37 10.33 -1.11 -5.00
N ASN A 38 11.56 -0.62 -4.81
CA ASN A 38 12.37 -0.92 -3.63
C ASN A 38 12.17 0.06 -2.48
N VAL A 39 11.35 1.09 -2.68
CA VAL A 39 11.07 2.07 -1.62
C VAL A 39 10.14 1.44 -0.60
N ASN A 40 10.55 1.48 0.67
CA ASN A 40 9.69 1.09 1.77
C ASN A 40 8.44 1.98 1.79
N ARG A 41 7.30 1.38 1.99
CA ARG A 41 6.01 2.10 2.11
C ARG A 41 5.42 2.01 3.51
N ASN A 42 6.04 1.21 4.38
CA ASN A 42 5.61 1.07 5.76
C ASN A 42 6.20 2.18 6.61
N ALA A 43 5.36 2.84 7.36
CA ALA A 43 5.74 3.94 8.23
C ALA A 43 5.06 3.83 9.60
N ILE A 44 5.69 4.41 10.61
CA ILE A 44 5.11 4.57 11.94
C ILE A 44 4.79 6.06 12.13
N VAL A 45 3.59 6.34 12.59
CA VAL A 45 3.14 7.70 12.90
C VAL A 45 3.79 8.17 14.19
N ILE A 46 4.54 9.26 14.12
CA ILE A 46 5.12 9.94 15.28
C ILE A 46 4.13 10.96 15.84
N SER A 47 3.47 11.70 14.93
CA SER A 47 2.54 12.77 15.30
C SER A 47 1.46 12.93 14.24
N THR A 48 0.26 13.18 14.70
CA THR A 48 -0.91 13.48 13.85
C THR A 48 -1.13 14.99 13.71
N PRO A 49 -1.67 15.46 12.59
CA PRO A 49 -2.02 16.86 12.41
C PRO A 49 -3.11 17.31 13.39
N LYS A 50 -3.08 18.59 13.76
CA LYS A 50 -4.06 19.17 14.68
C LYS A 50 -5.41 19.42 14.00
N ASP A 51 -5.36 19.88 12.76
CA ASP A 51 -6.53 20.40 12.05
C ASP A 51 -7.25 19.38 11.16
N ILE A 52 -6.75 18.13 11.14
CA ILE A 52 -7.35 17.03 10.37
C ILE A 52 -7.99 16.03 11.32
N LYS A 53 -9.30 15.82 11.17
CA LYS A 53 -9.99 14.74 11.88
C LYS A 53 -9.62 13.41 11.25
N THR A 54 -9.01 12.52 12.01
CA THR A 54 -8.59 11.21 11.56
C THR A 54 -8.68 10.19 12.70
N ASN A 55 -8.85 8.92 12.34
CA ASN A 55 -8.78 7.80 13.27
C ASN A 55 -7.34 7.33 13.52
N ILE A 56 -6.38 7.81 12.72
CA ILE A 56 -4.96 7.47 12.85
C ILE A 56 -4.40 8.13 14.12
N LYS A 57 -3.62 7.38 14.90
CA LYS A 57 -3.02 7.83 16.15
C LYS A 57 -1.49 7.73 16.08
N PRO A 58 -0.77 8.50 16.91
CA PRO A 58 0.66 8.28 17.10
C PRO A 58 0.92 6.83 17.56
N GLY A 59 1.92 6.18 16.93
CA GLY A 59 2.25 4.78 17.12
C GLY A 59 1.60 3.82 16.12
N ASP A 60 0.56 4.25 15.39
CA ASP A 60 -0.04 3.41 14.36
C ASP A 60 0.95 3.19 13.20
N GLU A 61 0.93 1.98 12.67
CA GLU A 61 1.60 1.63 11.42
C GLU A 61 0.71 2.03 10.25
N ILE A 62 1.32 2.65 9.24
CA ILE A 62 0.61 3.11 8.04
C ILE A 62 1.34 2.70 6.77
N ILE A 63 0.61 2.60 5.66
CA ILE A 63 1.18 2.43 4.33
C ILE A 63 1.01 3.72 3.54
N VAL A 64 2.15 4.23 3.06
CA VAL A 64 2.24 5.52 2.39
C VAL A 64 2.64 5.41 0.92
N HIS A 65 2.47 6.49 0.20
CA HIS A 65 2.95 6.62 -1.17
C HIS A 65 4.48 6.50 -1.22
N HIS A 66 5.02 5.77 -2.21
CA HIS A 66 6.47 5.55 -2.37
C HIS A 66 7.29 6.86 -2.43
N ASN A 67 6.73 7.95 -2.92
CA ASN A 67 7.41 9.25 -2.97
C ASN A 67 7.75 9.84 -1.60
N VAL A 68 7.15 9.34 -0.51
CA VAL A 68 7.42 9.84 0.84
C VAL A 68 8.88 9.58 1.23
N PHE A 69 9.38 8.37 0.97
CA PHE A 69 10.75 7.97 1.36
C PHE A 69 11.72 7.94 0.19
N ARG A 70 11.25 8.16 -1.04
CA ARG A 70 12.07 8.08 -2.24
C ARG A 70 13.16 9.14 -2.25
N ARG A 71 14.36 8.75 -2.71
CA ARG A 71 15.43 9.64 -3.13
C ARG A 71 15.43 9.74 -4.66
N TRP A 72 15.92 10.83 -5.17
CA TRP A 72 16.10 11.02 -6.61
C TRP A 72 17.38 11.81 -6.88
N LYS A 73 17.88 11.77 -8.11
CA LYS A 73 19.03 12.57 -8.53
C LYS A 73 18.56 13.76 -9.34
N ASP A 74 19.11 14.93 -9.04
CA ASP A 74 18.88 16.11 -9.85
C ASP A 74 19.66 16.02 -11.19
N ILE A 75 19.54 17.02 -12.05
CA ILE A 75 20.22 17.10 -13.35
C ILE A 75 21.75 17.08 -13.25
N ARG A 76 22.30 17.35 -12.08
CA ARG A 76 23.75 17.32 -11.78
C ARG A 76 24.19 15.98 -11.20
N GLY A 77 23.28 15.03 -11.04
CA GLY A 77 23.54 13.74 -10.41
C GLY A 77 23.60 13.77 -8.89
N ILE A 78 23.28 14.90 -8.26
CA ILE A 78 23.29 15.06 -6.80
C ILE A 78 22.03 14.44 -6.23
N GLU A 79 22.20 13.59 -5.20
CA GLU A 79 21.08 12.95 -4.51
C GLU A 79 20.26 13.96 -3.73
N GLN A 80 18.95 13.89 -3.93
CA GLN A 80 17.96 14.73 -3.30
C GLN A 80 16.98 13.88 -2.49
N ASN A 81 16.52 14.41 -1.37
CA ASN A 81 15.45 13.82 -0.60
C ASN A 81 14.06 14.14 -1.18
N SER A 82 13.06 13.39 -0.75
CA SER A 82 11.67 13.71 -1.06
C SER A 82 11.27 15.08 -0.49
N LYS A 83 10.21 15.66 -1.04
CA LYS A 83 9.64 16.93 -0.53
C LYS A 83 9.16 16.84 0.92
N GLY A 84 8.82 15.64 1.38
CA GLY A 84 8.39 15.42 2.76
C GLY A 84 9.52 15.23 3.76
N TYR A 85 10.78 15.12 3.31
CA TYR A 85 11.91 14.95 4.21
C TYR A 85 12.07 16.17 5.13
N PHE A 86 12.10 15.93 6.43
CA PHE A 86 12.30 16.98 7.42
C PHE A 86 13.68 16.89 8.07
N GLU A 87 13.97 15.74 8.66
CA GLU A 87 15.26 15.41 9.25
C GLU A 87 15.45 13.89 9.22
N GLU A 88 16.58 13.38 9.69
CA GLU A 88 16.84 11.95 9.69
C GLU A 88 15.68 11.18 10.35
N ASP A 89 15.17 10.19 9.62
CA ASP A 89 14.02 9.36 10.01
C ASP A 89 12.71 10.11 10.32
N LYS A 90 12.56 11.37 9.87
CA LYS A 90 11.30 12.10 10.00
C LYS A 90 10.84 12.71 8.69
N TYR A 91 9.59 12.45 8.37
CA TYR A 91 8.96 12.86 7.11
C TYR A 91 7.58 13.45 7.36
N PHE A 92 7.27 14.50 6.62
CA PHE A 92 5.91 15.04 6.53
C PHE A 92 5.11 14.27 5.49
N VAL A 93 3.91 13.86 5.86
CA VAL A 93 3.00 13.11 5.00
C VAL A 93 1.62 13.75 5.02
N GLN A 94 1.05 13.95 3.85
CA GLN A 94 -0.32 14.41 3.68
C GLN A 94 -1.29 13.24 3.80
N LEU A 95 -2.55 13.53 4.14
CA LEU A 95 -3.56 12.48 4.31
C LEU A 95 -3.82 11.69 3.02
N ASP A 96 -3.77 12.35 1.87
CA ASP A 96 -3.93 11.74 0.53
C ASP A 96 -2.77 10.81 0.12
N GLN A 97 -1.63 10.92 0.82
CA GLN A 97 -0.49 10.02 0.64
C GLN A 97 -0.54 8.78 1.52
N ILE A 98 -1.55 8.66 2.40
CA ILE A 98 -1.77 7.50 3.27
C ILE A 98 -2.85 6.62 2.64
N TYR A 99 -2.58 5.34 2.49
CA TYR A 99 -3.50 4.39 1.87
C TYR A 99 -4.15 3.44 2.87
N LEU A 100 -3.36 2.97 3.84
CA LEU A 100 -3.80 2.08 4.92
C LEU A 100 -3.23 2.54 6.25
N TYR A 101 -3.96 2.25 7.30
CA TYR A 101 -3.47 2.35 8.67
C TYR A 101 -3.85 1.09 9.45
N LYS A 102 -3.03 0.72 10.42
CA LYS A 102 -3.21 -0.48 11.21
C LYS A 102 -3.69 -0.10 12.61
N GLN A 103 -4.82 -0.64 12.99
CA GLN A 103 -5.42 -0.41 14.29
C GLN A 103 -5.91 -1.74 14.87
N ASN A 104 -5.60 -2.05 16.13
CA ASN A 104 -5.92 -3.33 16.75
C ASN A 104 -5.46 -4.54 15.91
N ASN A 105 -4.28 -4.45 15.34
CA ASN A 105 -3.68 -5.45 14.43
C ASN A 105 -4.46 -5.72 13.12
N GLN A 106 -5.39 -4.83 12.76
CA GLN A 106 -6.16 -4.92 11.52
C GLN A 106 -5.85 -3.71 10.62
N TRP A 107 -5.61 -3.98 9.35
CA TRP A 107 -5.48 -2.95 8.34
C TRP A 107 -6.84 -2.38 7.95
N LYS A 108 -6.93 -1.07 7.86
CA LYS A 108 -8.10 -0.32 7.40
C LYS A 108 -7.67 0.63 6.30
N SER A 109 -8.43 0.71 5.24
CA SER A 109 -8.15 1.67 4.20
C SER A 109 -8.65 3.06 4.58
N ILE A 110 -8.05 4.06 3.97
CA ILE A 110 -8.38 5.47 4.21
C ILE A 110 -8.68 6.16 2.87
N ASN A 111 -9.39 7.27 2.93
CA ASN A 111 -9.87 7.98 1.74
C ASN A 111 -10.76 7.06 0.87
N ASP A 112 -10.75 7.30 -0.44
CA ASP A 112 -11.55 6.54 -1.39
C ASP A 112 -10.79 5.34 -1.97
N TYR A 113 -9.98 4.66 -1.16
CA TYR A 113 -9.21 3.50 -1.60
C TYR A 113 -9.73 2.19 -1.03
N CYS A 114 -9.59 1.14 -1.84
CA CYS A 114 -9.82 -0.25 -1.47
C CYS A 114 -8.63 -1.10 -1.89
N PHE A 115 -8.48 -2.26 -1.29
CA PHE A 115 -7.45 -3.23 -1.62
C PHE A 115 -8.07 -4.56 -1.97
N ILE A 116 -7.72 -5.07 -3.14
CA ILE A 116 -8.27 -6.27 -3.74
C ILE A 116 -7.15 -7.29 -3.92
N LYS A 117 -7.40 -8.52 -3.47
CA LYS A 117 -6.52 -9.66 -3.67
C LYS A 117 -6.85 -10.31 -5.01
N PRO A 118 -5.90 -10.47 -5.95
CA PRO A 118 -6.15 -11.21 -7.18
C PRO A 118 -6.52 -12.67 -6.89
N ILE A 119 -7.23 -13.30 -7.82
CA ILE A 119 -7.54 -14.72 -7.80
C ILE A 119 -6.84 -15.42 -8.95
N TYR A 120 -6.70 -16.76 -8.86
CA TYR A 120 -6.22 -17.55 -9.98
C TYR A 120 -7.16 -17.44 -11.17
N ALA A 121 -6.58 -17.47 -12.36
CA ALA A 121 -7.36 -17.52 -13.59
C ALA A 121 -8.36 -18.69 -13.54
N ILE A 122 -9.61 -18.38 -13.87
CA ILE A 122 -10.71 -19.37 -13.87
C ILE A 122 -10.52 -20.34 -15.03
N ASP A 123 -10.02 -19.85 -16.15
CA ASP A 123 -9.67 -20.70 -17.29
C ASP A 123 -8.28 -21.32 -17.10
N SER A 124 -8.24 -22.66 -17.01
CA SER A 124 -7.00 -23.43 -16.87
C SER A 124 -6.07 -23.34 -18.09
N PHE A 125 -6.56 -22.89 -19.23
CA PHE A 125 -5.78 -22.65 -20.46
C PHE A 125 -5.27 -21.22 -20.59
N SER A 126 -5.64 -20.34 -19.67
CA SER A 126 -5.14 -18.97 -19.66
C SER A 126 -3.62 -18.93 -19.50
N VAL A 127 -2.97 -18.12 -20.34
CA VAL A 127 -1.52 -17.82 -20.22
C VAL A 127 -1.25 -17.02 -18.94
N GLU A 128 -2.19 -16.19 -18.54
CA GLU A 128 -2.13 -15.42 -17.30
C GLU A 128 -2.55 -16.28 -16.12
N LYS A 129 -1.76 -16.24 -15.06
CA LYS A 129 -2.03 -17.05 -13.84
C LYS A 129 -3.10 -16.41 -12.96
N GLU A 130 -3.39 -15.15 -13.14
CA GLU A 130 -4.42 -14.42 -12.40
C GLU A 130 -5.60 -14.04 -13.31
N GLU A 131 -6.78 -14.00 -12.72
CA GLU A 131 -7.98 -13.54 -13.41
C GLU A 131 -7.93 -12.01 -13.58
N PRO A 132 -8.02 -11.49 -14.82
CA PRO A 132 -7.89 -10.06 -15.04
C PRO A 132 -9.10 -9.30 -14.45
N LEU A 133 -8.83 -8.18 -13.77
CA LEU A 133 -9.83 -7.24 -13.28
C LEU A 133 -10.82 -7.80 -12.25
N ILE A 134 -10.56 -8.98 -11.69
CA ILE A 134 -11.40 -9.63 -10.69
C ILE A 134 -10.54 -10.02 -9.49
N GLY A 135 -11.11 -9.87 -8.29
CA GLY A 135 -10.44 -10.30 -7.07
C GLY A 135 -11.30 -10.16 -5.83
N VAL A 136 -10.73 -10.56 -4.71
CA VAL A 136 -11.39 -10.56 -3.40
C VAL A 136 -11.08 -9.26 -2.66
N LEU A 137 -12.11 -8.56 -2.20
CA LEU A 137 -11.98 -7.32 -1.44
C LEU A 137 -11.40 -7.59 -0.05
N LYS A 138 -10.18 -7.10 0.23
CA LYS A 138 -9.49 -7.34 1.52
C LYS A 138 -9.58 -6.18 2.49
N TYR A 139 -9.31 -4.98 2.02
CA TYR A 139 -9.39 -3.78 2.85
C TYR A 139 -10.28 -2.76 2.19
N THR A 140 -11.21 -2.24 2.96
CA THR A 140 -12.19 -1.26 2.52
C THR A 140 -12.24 -0.09 3.48
N ASN A 141 -12.81 1.00 3.03
CA ASN A 141 -13.16 2.15 3.86
C ASN A 141 -14.66 2.12 4.18
N ASN A 142 -15.10 3.04 5.05
CA ASN A 142 -16.51 3.19 5.41
C ASN A 142 -17.25 4.16 4.47
N SER A 143 -16.90 4.20 3.17
CA SER A 143 -17.59 5.06 2.22
C SER A 143 -18.98 4.54 1.90
N LYS A 144 -19.92 5.45 1.67
CA LYS A 144 -21.29 5.11 1.27
C LYS A 144 -21.37 4.29 -0.03
N GLU A 145 -20.40 4.47 -0.90
CA GLU A 145 -20.30 3.76 -2.17
C GLU A 145 -20.07 2.26 -1.99
N LEU A 146 -19.58 1.84 -0.81
CA LEU A 146 -19.29 0.45 -0.47
C LEU A 146 -20.29 -0.15 0.54
N GLU A 147 -21.42 0.52 0.83
CA GLU A 147 -22.43 -0.01 1.79
C GLU A 147 -22.94 -1.40 1.41
N GLN A 148 -22.90 -1.74 0.11
CA GLN A 148 -23.34 -3.05 -0.40
C GLN A 148 -22.22 -4.08 -0.51
N LEU A 149 -20.97 -3.71 -0.20
CA LEU A 149 -19.80 -4.57 -0.29
C LEU A 149 -19.22 -4.88 1.08
N ASN A 150 -18.88 -6.14 1.26
CA ASN A 150 -18.23 -6.62 2.46
C ASN A 150 -16.81 -7.08 2.17
N VAL A 151 -15.97 -7.09 3.18
CA VAL A 151 -14.67 -7.76 3.12
C VAL A 151 -14.90 -9.23 2.74
N ASN A 152 -14.08 -9.73 1.84
CA ASN A 152 -14.13 -11.04 1.17
C ASN A 152 -15.20 -11.18 0.07
N ASP A 153 -15.91 -10.13 -0.31
CA ASP A 153 -16.72 -10.17 -1.54
C ASP A 153 -15.80 -10.29 -2.78
N LEU A 154 -16.25 -11.04 -3.77
CA LEU A 154 -15.64 -11.11 -5.09
C LEU A 154 -16.10 -9.92 -5.92
N VAL A 155 -15.17 -9.12 -6.40
CA VAL A 155 -15.47 -7.85 -7.07
C VAL A 155 -14.71 -7.71 -8.38
N GLY A 156 -15.34 -7.00 -9.33
CA GLY A 156 -14.71 -6.57 -10.56
C GLY A 156 -14.47 -5.07 -10.57
N PHE A 157 -13.39 -4.64 -11.19
CA PHE A 157 -12.99 -3.24 -11.25
C PHE A 157 -12.58 -2.80 -12.67
N VAL A 158 -12.57 -1.50 -12.88
CA VAL A 158 -12.28 -0.88 -14.19
C VAL A 158 -10.80 -1.11 -14.58
N PRO A 159 -10.50 -1.42 -15.86
CA PRO A 159 -9.14 -1.55 -16.36
C PRO A 159 -8.27 -0.32 -16.08
N ARG A 160 -7.00 -0.54 -15.74
CA ARG A 160 -5.99 0.49 -15.45
C ARG A 160 -6.31 1.34 -14.21
N SER A 161 -7.17 0.86 -13.32
CA SER A 161 -7.43 1.48 -12.02
C SER A 161 -6.61 0.87 -10.89
N GLU A 162 -6.02 -0.29 -11.15
CA GLU A 162 -5.23 -1.07 -10.22
C GLU A 162 -3.80 -0.51 -10.08
N TYR A 163 -3.31 -0.53 -8.85
CA TYR A 163 -1.93 -0.24 -8.53
C TYR A 163 -1.42 -1.27 -7.54
N GLU A 164 -0.33 -1.96 -7.89
CA GLU A 164 0.22 -3.06 -7.11
C GLU A 164 0.84 -2.61 -5.80
N PHE A 165 0.52 -3.37 -4.74
CA PHE A 165 1.12 -3.30 -3.43
C PHE A 165 1.46 -4.71 -2.93
N ILE A 166 2.56 -4.81 -2.18
CA ILE A 166 2.89 -5.98 -1.39
C ILE A 166 2.72 -5.61 0.07
N ILE A 167 1.78 -6.26 0.75
CA ILE A 167 1.45 -6.00 2.15
C ILE A 167 1.45 -7.34 2.88
N ASN A 168 2.28 -7.50 3.91
CA ASN A 168 2.43 -8.74 4.67
C ASN A 168 2.71 -9.97 3.79
N ASN A 169 3.57 -9.83 2.78
CA ASN A 169 3.88 -10.86 1.77
C ASN A 169 2.66 -11.30 0.93
N GLU A 170 1.66 -10.44 0.82
CA GLU A 170 0.54 -10.63 -0.08
C GLU A 170 0.53 -9.56 -1.16
N ARG A 171 0.33 -10.00 -2.41
CA ARG A 171 0.09 -9.10 -3.53
C ARG A 171 -1.35 -8.62 -3.50
N LEU A 172 -1.52 -7.31 -3.50
CA LEU A 172 -2.81 -6.64 -3.49
C LEU A 172 -2.85 -5.55 -4.56
N TYR A 173 -4.03 -5.28 -5.07
CA TYR A 173 -4.29 -4.14 -5.93
C TYR A 173 -5.00 -3.04 -5.15
N ARG A 174 -4.39 -1.86 -5.05
CA ARG A 174 -5.08 -0.68 -4.61
C ARG A 174 -5.92 -0.14 -5.75
N VAL A 175 -7.20 0.05 -5.53
CA VAL A 175 -8.15 0.67 -6.46
C VAL A 175 -8.91 1.79 -5.77
N LEU A 176 -9.43 2.74 -6.55
CA LEU A 176 -10.41 3.70 -6.03
C LEU A 176 -11.75 3.00 -5.82
N THR A 177 -12.46 3.34 -4.77
CA THR A 177 -13.80 2.83 -4.45
C THR A 177 -14.74 2.85 -5.65
N LYS A 178 -14.78 3.98 -6.35
CA LYS A 178 -15.61 4.18 -7.55
C LYS A 178 -15.20 3.34 -8.77
N ALA A 179 -14.01 2.74 -8.73
CA ALA A 179 -13.56 1.85 -9.80
C ALA A 179 -14.05 0.41 -9.62
N ILE A 180 -14.61 0.07 -8.46
CA ILE A 180 -15.29 -1.20 -8.25
C ILE A 180 -16.69 -1.08 -8.87
N THR A 181 -16.97 -1.89 -9.88
CA THR A 181 -18.20 -1.76 -10.69
C THR A 181 -19.11 -2.97 -10.63
N ILE A 182 -18.59 -4.12 -10.24
CA ILE A 182 -19.31 -5.39 -10.24
C ILE A 182 -19.06 -6.10 -8.91
N LYS A 183 -20.12 -6.66 -8.36
CA LYS A 183 -20.05 -7.69 -7.30
C LYS A 183 -20.45 -9.01 -7.93
N TYR A 184 -19.58 -10.01 -7.80
CA TYR A 184 -19.85 -11.37 -8.25
C TYR A 184 -20.41 -12.19 -7.10
N GLU A 185 -21.29 -13.13 -7.43
CA GLU A 185 -21.64 -14.19 -6.50
C GLU A 185 -20.48 -15.19 -6.38
N TYR A 186 -20.05 -15.44 -5.16
CA TYR A 186 -18.97 -16.37 -4.87
C TYR A 186 -19.39 -17.80 -5.20
N GLN A 187 -18.70 -18.45 -6.15
CA GLN A 187 -19.04 -19.79 -6.62
C GLN A 187 -18.25 -20.90 -5.89
N GLY A 188 -17.35 -20.54 -4.98
CA GLY A 188 -16.56 -21.48 -4.19
C GLY A 188 -15.35 -22.08 -4.93
N LYS A 189 -15.08 -21.63 -6.16
CA LYS A 189 -13.96 -22.09 -6.98
C LYS A 189 -12.81 -21.08 -7.01
N GLU A 190 -13.06 -19.87 -6.61
CA GLU A 190 -12.15 -18.75 -6.65
C GLU A 190 -11.08 -18.91 -5.57
N LYS A 191 -9.85 -19.13 -5.98
CA LYS A 191 -8.70 -19.21 -5.08
C LYS A 191 -7.88 -17.95 -5.17
N GLU A 192 -7.51 -17.38 -4.02
CA GLU A 192 -6.61 -16.23 -3.96
C GLU A 192 -5.25 -16.57 -4.56
N TYR A 193 -4.72 -15.65 -5.35
CA TYR A 193 -3.45 -15.79 -6.04
C TYR A 193 -2.36 -14.97 -5.37
N ASN A 194 -1.22 -15.62 -5.12
CA ASN A 194 0.04 -14.95 -4.82
C ASN A 194 1.09 -15.42 -5.81
N PRO A 195 1.82 -14.52 -6.46
CA PRO A 195 2.91 -14.92 -7.34
C PRO A 195 4.04 -15.56 -6.54
N SER A 196 4.74 -16.50 -7.16
CA SER A 196 5.82 -17.28 -6.51
C SER A 196 7.10 -16.49 -6.20
N TRP A 197 7.19 -15.25 -6.67
CA TRP A 197 8.33 -14.35 -6.44
C TRP A 197 8.18 -13.42 -5.23
N LEU A 198 7.06 -13.49 -4.52
CA LEU A 198 6.80 -12.71 -3.30
C LEU A 198 7.66 -13.16 -2.12
#